data_052a1a64fc54dfad246f3ebcc105fd20
#
_entry.id   052a1a64fc54dfad246f3ebcc105fd20
#
_cell.length_a   1.000
_cell.length_b   1.000
_cell.length_c   1.000
_cell.angle_alpha   90.00
_cell.angle_beta   90.00
_cell.angle_gamma   90.00
#
_symmetry.space_group_name_H-M   'P 1'
#
loop_
_entity.id
_entity.type
_entity.pdbx_description
1 polymer ?
#
loop_
_entity_poly.entity_id
_entity_poly.type
_entity_poly.pdbx_seq_one_letter_code
_entity_poly.pdbx_strand_id
1 'polypeptide(L)'
;MNSYRSYLESSAKKYSSIVCLGLDPVLERIPVEESSIEKKIVVFFSSMLDEIVKQKVYPSAVKLNYAFYAQYGFEGLSALKKVIDMFRSESIPVILDSKRG
;
A
#
# COMPACT_ATOMS: atom_id res chain seq x y z
N MET A 1 6.37 -8.70 -11.68
CA MET A 1 5.58 -8.17 -10.58
C MET A 1 4.35 -8.97 -10.28
N ASN A 2 4.55 -10.27 -10.18
CA ASN A 2 3.40 -11.14 -10.00
C ASN A 2 3.10 -11.50 -8.55
N SER A 3 4.05 -11.21 -7.65
CA SER A 3 3.89 -11.65 -6.27
C SER A 3 2.68 -11.04 -5.57
N TYR A 4 2.52 -9.72 -5.62
CA TYR A 4 1.36 -9.15 -4.95
C TYR A 4 0.08 -9.29 -5.76
N ARG A 5 0.19 -9.44 -7.07
CA ARG A 5 -0.97 -9.76 -7.90
C ARG A 5 -1.53 -11.13 -7.51
N SER A 6 -0.64 -12.12 -7.38
CA SER A 6 -1.05 -13.44 -6.93
C SER A 6 -1.66 -13.41 -5.54
N TYR A 7 -1.06 -12.61 -4.66
CA TYR A 7 -1.57 -12.46 -3.31
C TYR A 7 -2.98 -11.87 -3.32
N LEU A 8 -3.21 -10.83 -4.12
CA LEU A 8 -4.53 -10.20 -4.20
C LEU A 8 -5.58 -11.17 -4.72
N GLU A 9 -5.26 -11.90 -5.79
CA GLU A 9 -6.19 -12.87 -6.36
C GLU A 9 -6.51 -13.98 -5.38
N SER A 10 -5.48 -14.50 -4.73
CA SER A 10 -5.63 -15.58 -3.77
C SER A 10 -6.46 -15.13 -2.57
N SER A 11 -6.19 -13.95 -2.05
CA SER A 11 -6.92 -13.40 -0.91
C SER A 11 -8.38 -13.16 -1.25
N ALA A 12 -8.64 -12.59 -2.43
CA ALA A 12 -10.01 -12.33 -2.84
C ALA A 12 -10.82 -13.61 -2.96
N LYS A 13 -10.22 -14.66 -3.50
CA LYS A 13 -10.89 -15.94 -3.63
C LYS A 13 -11.14 -16.58 -2.27
N LYS A 14 -10.16 -16.48 -1.38
CA LYS A 14 -10.21 -17.14 -0.08
C LYS A 14 -11.19 -16.47 0.87
N TYR A 15 -11.20 -15.14 0.89
CA TYR A 15 -11.95 -14.39 1.89
C TYR A 15 -13.18 -13.67 1.34
N SER A 16 -13.48 -13.89 0.09
CA SER A 16 -14.61 -13.25 -0.59
C SER A 16 -14.49 -11.74 -0.56
N SER A 17 -15.24 -11.07 0.32
CA SER A 17 -15.27 -9.62 0.36
C SER A 17 -14.49 -9.04 1.53
N ILE A 18 -13.91 -9.88 2.38
CA ILE A 18 -13.24 -9.37 3.58
C ILE A 18 -11.74 -9.56 3.47
N VAL A 19 -11.09 -8.58 2.86
CA VAL A 19 -9.65 -8.57 2.71
C VAL A 19 -9.11 -7.23 3.19
N CYS A 20 -8.20 -7.28 4.16
CA CYS A 20 -7.50 -6.09 4.63
C CYS A 20 -6.05 -6.22 4.19
N LEU A 21 -5.61 -5.33 3.33
CA LEU A 21 -4.28 -5.39 2.74
C LEU A 21 -3.34 -4.44 3.48
N GLY A 22 -2.24 -4.97 4.02
CA GLY A 22 -1.25 -4.16 4.71
C GLY A 22 -0.30 -3.50 3.72
N LEU A 23 -0.07 -2.20 3.90
CA LEU A 23 0.80 -1.43 3.02
C LEU A 23 1.96 -0.83 3.83
N ASP A 24 2.81 -1.69 4.35
CA ASP A 24 3.96 -1.24 5.14
C ASP A 24 5.21 -1.25 4.27
N PRO A 25 5.87 -0.09 4.11
CA PRO A 25 7.03 -0.03 3.23
C PRO A 25 8.27 -0.63 3.89
N VAL A 26 8.86 -1.59 3.21
CA VAL A 26 10.16 -2.14 3.59
C VAL A 26 11.06 -1.89 2.40
N LEU A 27 11.88 -0.83 2.50
CA LEU A 27 12.62 -0.34 1.33
C LEU A 27 13.51 -1.39 0.68
N GLU A 28 14.10 -2.28 1.47
CA GLU A 28 14.96 -3.32 0.92
C GLU A 28 14.19 -4.26 -0.01
N ARG A 29 12.89 -4.32 0.13
CA ARG A 29 12.04 -5.23 -0.64
C ARG A 29 11.29 -4.55 -1.78
N ILE A 30 11.45 -3.25 -1.90
CA ILE A 30 10.78 -2.50 -2.95
C ILE A 30 11.68 -2.51 -4.21
N PRO A 31 11.25 -3.21 -5.28
CA PRO A 31 12.06 -3.35 -6.48
C PRO A 31 11.91 -2.14 -7.41
N VAL A 32 12.03 -0.94 -6.86
CA VAL A 32 11.87 0.29 -7.61
C VAL A 32 13.15 1.08 -7.53
N GLU A 33 13.64 1.52 -8.67
CA GLU A 33 14.86 2.32 -8.73
C GLU A 33 14.50 3.79 -8.77
N GLU A 34 14.51 4.40 -7.60
CA GLU A 34 14.24 5.82 -7.46
C GLU A 34 15.22 6.40 -6.46
N SER A 35 15.61 7.64 -6.67
CA SER A 35 16.58 8.30 -5.80
C SER A 35 15.96 8.73 -4.47
N SER A 36 14.66 8.99 -4.45
CA SER A 36 13.95 9.52 -3.30
C SER A 36 13.18 8.42 -2.59
N ILE A 37 13.25 8.39 -1.26
CA ILE A 37 12.50 7.43 -0.45
C ILE A 37 11.01 7.62 -0.70
N GLU A 38 10.56 8.88 -0.73
CA GLU A 38 9.16 9.19 -0.99
C GLU A 38 8.69 8.61 -2.32
N LYS A 39 9.45 8.87 -3.38
CA LYS A 39 9.10 8.38 -4.71
C LYS A 39 9.10 6.86 -4.77
N LYS A 40 10.07 6.24 -4.12
CA LYS A 40 10.17 4.79 -4.09
C LYS A 40 8.91 4.17 -3.50
N ILE A 41 8.46 4.69 -2.37
CA ILE A 41 7.26 4.19 -1.71
C ILE A 41 6.02 4.45 -2.56
N VAL A 42 5.88 5.67 -3.05
CA VAL A 42 4.69 6.08 -3.82
C VAL A 42 4.59 5.28 -5.11
N VAL A 43 5.69 5.12 -5.84
CA VAL A 43 5.68 4.38 -7.10
C VAL A 43 5.34 2.92 -6.86
N PHE A 44 5.90 2.33 -5.80
CA PHE A 44 5.62 0.93 -5.51
C PHE A 44 4.13 0.70 -5.22
N PHE A 45 3.55 1.50 -4.33
CA PHE A 45 2.14 1.30 -3.99
C PHE A 45 1.19 1.79 -5.07
N SER A 46 1.62 2.76 -5.89
CA SER A 46 0.86 3.16 -7.07
C SER A 46 0.77 2.01 -8.07
N SER A 47 1.87 1.29 -8.26
CA SER A 47 1.88 0.12 -9.15
C SER A 47 0.95 -0.96 -8.62
N MET A 48 0.94 -1.16 -7.30
CA MET A 48 0.03 -2.12 -6.67
C MET A 48 -1.42 -1.71 -6.90
N LEU A 49 -1.72 -0.43 -6.72
CA LEU A 49 -3.08 0.07 -6.93
C LEU A 49 -3.52 -0.10 -8.39
N ASP A 50 -2.61 0.16 -9.33
CA ASP A 50 -2.91 -0.04 -10.74
C ASP A 50 -3.31 -1.50 -11.02
N GLU A 51 -2.62 -2.44 -10.39
CA GLU A 51 -2.97 -3.86 -10.55
C GLU A 51 -4.33 -4.17 -9.92
N ILE A 52 -4.63 -3.58 -8.77
CA ILE A 52 -5.92 -3.75 -8.12
C ILE A 52 -7.04 -3.30 -9.06
N VAL A 53 -6.90 -2.11 -9.63
CA VAL A 53 -7.90 -1.54 -10.53
C VAL A 53 -8.01 -2.38 -11.79
N LYS A 54 -6.89 -2.76 -12.36
CA LYS A 54 -6.85 -3.53 -13.61
C LYS A 54 -7.50 -4.90 -13.44
N GLN A 55 -7.23 -5.57 -12.34
CA GLN A 55 -7.75 -6.90 -12.07
C GLN A 55 -9.14 -6.87 -11.42
N LYS A 56 -9.59 -5.70 -11.01
CA LYS A 56 -10.86 -5.51 -10.30
C LYS A 56 -10.94 -6.38 -9.04
N VAL A 57 -9.83 -6.48 -8.33
CA VAL A 57 -9.74 -7.27 -7.11
C VAL A 57 -9.54 -6.29 -5.95
N TYR A 58 -10.60 -5.62 -5.56
CA TYR A 58 -10.54 -4.57 -4.54
C TYR A 58 -10.54 -5.16 -3.13
N PRO A 59 -9.59 -4.76 -2.29
CA PRO A 59 -9.65 -5.15 -0.88
C PRO A 59 -10.77 -4.40 -0.17
N SER A 60 -11.22 -4.94 0.94
CA SER A 60 -12.22 -4.25 1.78
C SER A 60 -11.64 -2.99 2.40
N ALA A 61 -10.34 -3.00 2.69
CA ALA A 61 -9.63 -1.86 3.23
C ALA A 61 -8.14 -2.06 3.04
N VAL A 62 -7.38 -0.97 3.12
CA VAL A 62 -5.94 -1.05 3.23
C VAL A 62 -5.55 -0.52 4.60
N LYS A 63 -4.54 -1.11 5.19
CA LYS A 63 -4.05 -0.72 6.50
C LYS A 63 -2.61 -0.25 6.39
N LEU A 64 -2.35 0.94 6.88
CA LEU A 64 -1.01 1.53 6.89
C LEU A 64 -0.56 1.72 8.32
N ASN A 65 0.66 1.28 8.61
CA ASN A 65 1.23 1.42 9.94
C ASN A 65 2.08 2.69 9.96
N TYR A 66 1.63 3.68 10.72
CA TYR A 66 2.28 4.98 10.79
C TYR A 66 3.78 4.87 11.10
N ALA A 67 4.14 3.99 12.03
CA ALA A 67 5.54 3.87 12.45
C ALA A 67 6.46 3.46 11.31
N PHE A 68 5.99 2.61 10.40
CA PHE A 68 6.81 2.19 9.27
C PHE A 68 7.12 3.33 8.32
N TYR A 69 6.20 4.27 8.18
CA TYR A 69 6.44 5.44 7.34
C TYR A 69 7.26 6.49 8.08
N ALA A 70 6.96 6.68 9.36
CA ALA A 70 7.64 7.69 10.17
C ALA A 70 9.14 7.42 10.32
N GLN A 71 9.55 6.16 10.25
CA GLN A 71 10.97 5.83 10.38
C GLN A 71 11.82 6.45 9.27
N TYR A 72 11.19 6.85 8.16
CA TYR A 72 11.91 7.48 7.05
C TYR A 72 11.80 9.00 7.08
N GLY A 73 11.34 9.57 8.19
CA GLY A 73 11.27 11.02 8.36
C GLY A 73 10.22 11.68 7.49
N PHE A 74 10.52 12.90 7.06
CA PHE A 74 9.55 13.66 6.28
C PHE A 74 9.18 13.00 4.96
N GLU A 75 10.15 12.36 4.32
CA GLU A 75 9.86 11.68 3.06
C GLU A 75 8.88 10.52 3.27
N GLY A 76 9.04 9.78 4.36
CA GLY A 76 8.12 8.70 4.70
C GLY A 76 6.72 9.22 4.99
N LEU A 77 6.61 10.30 5.74
CA LEU A 77 5.33 10.87 6.09
C LEU A 77 4.64 11.49 4.88
N SER A 78 5.42 12.12 4.00
CA SER A 78 4.87 12.66 2.76
C SER A 78 4.35 11.53 1.87
N ALA A 79 5.09 10.44 1.80
CA ALA A 79 4.66 9.27 1.05
C ALA A 79 3.39 8.68 1.64
N LEU A 80 3.30 8.61 2.96
CA LEU A 80 2.11 8.11 3.64
C LEU A 80 0.86 8.87 3.19
N LYS A 81 0.94 10.20 3.20
CA LYS A 81 -0.19 11.02 2.78
C LYS A 81 -0.59 10.72 1.34
N LYS A 82 0.39 10.61 0.46
CA LYS A 82 0.13 10.34 -0.95
C LYS A 82 -0.48 8.97 -1.17
N VAL A 83 0.00 7.97 -0.43
CA VAL A 83 -0.55 6.62 -0.52
C VAL A 83 -2.00 6.61 -0.04
N ILE A 84 -2.28 7.28 1.09
CA ILE A 84 -3.65 7.39 1.59
C ILE A 84 -4.56 8.01 0.52
N ASP A 85 -4.12 9.13 -0.05
CA ASP A 85 -4.94 9.87 -1.01
C ASP A 85 -5.21 9.02 -2.27
N MET A 86 -4.21 8.30 -2.75
CA MET A 86 -4.39 7.53 -3.98
C MET A 86 -5.36 6.36 -3.77
N PHE A 87 -5.34 5.72 -2.60
CA PHE A 87 -6.28 4.63 -2.35
C PHE A 87 -7.69 5.14 -2.09
N ARG A 88 -7.80 6.28 -1.41
CA ARG A 88 -9.10 6.90 -1.20
C ARG A 88 -9.74 7.35 -2.51
N SER A 89 -8.93 7.79 -3.46
CA SER A 89 -9.48 8.23 -4.75
C SER A 89 -10.13 7.08 -5.51
N GLU A 90 -9.77 5.84 -5.17
CA GLU A 90 -10.39 4.65 -5.75
C GLU A 90 -11.48 4.08 -4.85
N SER A 91 -11.92 4.85 -3.88
CA SER A 91 -12.97 4.45 -2.93
C SER A 91 -12.61 3.23 -2.09
N ILE A 92 -11.33 3.04 -1.84
CA ILE A 92 -10.84 1.96 -0.97
C ILE A 92 -10.66 2.54 0.43
N PRO A 93 -11.35 1.99 1.44
CA PRO A 93 -11.19 2.49 2.80
C PRO A 93 -9.76 2.34 3.31
N VAL A 94 -9.30 3.34 4.05
CA VAL A 94 -7.94 3.37 4.58
C VAL A 94 -7.99 3.35 6.10
N ILE A 95 -7.25 2.42 6.69
CA ILE A 95 -7.11 2.32 8.13
C ILE A 95 -5.68 2.71 8.47
N LEU A 96 -5.53 3.75 9.26
CA LEU A 96 -4.20 4.18 9.71
C LEU A 96 -3.98 3.71 11.14
N ASP A 97 -3.04 2.81 11.32
CA ASP A 97 -2.66 2.31 12.62
C ASP A 97 -1.53 3.19 13.15
N SER A 98 -1.85 4.03 14.10
CA SER A 98 -0.87 4.94 14.71
C SER A 98 -0.64 4.55 16.16
N LYS A 99 -0.36 3.30 16.36
CA LYS A 99 -0.13 2.78 17.71
C LYS A 99 1.01 3.53 18.38
N ARG A 100 0.75 3.97 19.58
CA ARG A 100 1.77 4.62 20.40
C ARG A 100 2.15 3.67 21.50
N GLY A 101 3.41 3.41 21.54
CA GLY A 101 3.94 2.49 22.52
C GLY A 101 3.82 2.95 23.94
#